data_45416fa66fc8651ef29ec8f344b96a6a
#
_entry.id   45416fa66fc8651ef29ec8f344b96a6a
#
_cell.length_a   1.000
_cell.length_b   1.000
_cell.length_c   1.000
_cell.angle_alpha   90.00
_cell.angle_beta   90.00
_cell.angle_gamma   90.00
#
_symmetry.space_group_name_H-M   'P 1'
#
loop_
_entity.id
_entity.type
_entity.pdbx_description
1 polymer ?
#
loop_
_entity_poly.entity_id
_entity_poly.type
_entity_poly.pdbx_seq_one_letter_code
_entity_poly.pdbx_strand_id
1 'polypeptide(L)'
;VPKTNEIRPLGKDDDRSGFSCGQPDLDRFFLHYAGQNQFKLHLAVTYVAVIEARIVGFATVAGSSIERARVPSARLRKRLPAYPLPALRVARLGVDTRVQGLGIGKALLRHVLALAVEQRDRIGCVGVVTDAKPEALSFYQGLGFVPVEGVREGLLHGEPFPMFLAIDTIASALEA
;
A
#
# COMPACT_ATOMS: atom_id res chain seq x y z
N VAL A 1 -8.43 -22.41 -4.99
CA VAL A 1 -7.76 -21.11 -4.75
C VAL A 1 -6.49 -21.40 -3.97
N PRO A 2 -5.30 -21.11 -4.54
CA PRO A 2 -4.08 -21.29 -3.77
C PRO A 2 -4.16 -20.38 -2.54
N LYS A 3 -4.10 -20.99 -1.38
CA LYS A 3 -4.03 -20.22 -0.13
C LYS A 3 -2.64 -19.62 -0.03
N THR A 4 -2.57 -18.32 0.17
CA THR A 4 -1.34 -17.68 0.60
C THR A 4 -0.94 -18.35 1.90
N ASN A 5 0.23 -19.00 1.92
CA ASN A 5 0.68 -19.70 3.11
C ASN A 5 1.03 -18.72 4.23
N GLU A 6 1.55 -17.56 3.85
CA GLU A 6 1.86 -16.50 4.82
C GLU A 6 2.07 -15.15 4.13
N ILE A 7 1.87 -14.09 4.89
CA ILE A 7 2.31 -12.75 4.57
C ILE A 7 3.25 -12.32 5.69
N ARG A 8 4.46 -11.93 5.35
CA ARG A 8 5.50 -11.60 6.31
C ARG A 8 6.45 -10.54 5.75
N PRO A 9 7.26 -9.88 6.60
CA PRO A 9 8.32 -9.00 6.10
C PRO A 9 9.31 -9.78 5.22
N LEU A 10 9.84 -9.09 4.21
CA LEU A 10 10.93 -9.61 3.38
C LEU A 10 12.13 -9.93 4.28
N GLY A 11 12.71 -11.13 4.11
CA GLY A 11 13.94 -11.53 4.77
C GLY A 11 15.16 -11.24 3.89
N LYS A 12 16.32 -11.04 4.51
CA LYS A 12 17.58 -10.74 3.80
C LYS A 12 17.95 -11.79 2.77
N ASP A 13 17.67 -13.06 3.08
CA ASP A 13 18.06 -14.19 2.25
C ASP A 13 16.94 -14.73 1.37
N ASP A 14 15.83 -14.02 1.29
CA ASP A 14 14.71 -14.43 0.42
C ASP A 14 15.12 -14.40 -1.06
N ASP A 15 14.77 -15.45 -1.77
CA ASP A 15 14.97 -15.53 -3.22
C ASP A 15 13.86 -14.79 -3.95
N ARG A 16 14.24 -13.71 -4.65
CA ARG A 16 13.33 -12.87 -5.44
C ARG A 16 13.51 -13.05 -6.94
N SER A 17 14.47 -13.89 -7.36
CA SER A 17 14.95 -13.95 -8.75
C SER A 17 13.90 -14.36 -9.78
N GLY A 18 12.89 -15.13 -9.39
CA GLY A 18 11.85 -15.59 -10.32
C GLY A 18 10.61 -14.71 -10.36
N PHE A 19 10.58 -13.61 -9.64
CA PHE A 19 9.40 -12.77 -9.52
C PHE A 19 9.25 -11.82 -10.73
N SER A 20 8.04 -11.75 -11.28
CA SER A 20 7.66 -10.73 -12.27
C SER A 20 6.16 -10.43 -12.15
N CYS A 21 5.83 -9.17 -11.97
CA CYS A 21 4.43 -8.71 -11.94
C CYS A 21 3.97 -8.14 -13.29
N GLY A 22 4.82 -8.15 -14.30
CA GLY A 22 4.49 -7.60 -15.62
C GLY A 22 4.73 -6.10 -15.75
N GLN A 23 5.19 -5.44 -14.70
CA GLN A 23 5.54 -4.01 -14.72
C GLN A 23 7.03 -3.85 -14.43
N PRO A 24 7.84 -3.43 -15.43
CA PRO A 24 9.30 -3.43 -15.29
C PRO A 24 9.83 -2.56 -14.14
N ASP A 25 9.21 -1.43 -13.86
CA ASP A 25 9.63 -0.56 -12.77
C ASP A 25 9.40 -1.18 -11.38
N LEU A 26 8.28 -1.88 -11.20
CA LEU A 26 7.97 -2.59 -9.97
C LEU A 26 8.90 -3.81 -9.79
N ASP A 27 9.13 -4.56 -10.86
CA ASP A 27 10.04 -5.70 -10.82
C ASP A 27 11.46 -5.27 -10.47
N ARG A 28 11.95 -4.19 -11.10
CA ARG A 28 13.27 -3.64 -10.82
C ARG A 28 13.40 -3.20 -9.36
N PHE A 29 12.39 -2.52 -8.85
CA PHE A 29 12.38 -2.13 -7.44
C PHE A 29 12.46 -3.35 -6.53
N PHE A 30 11.60 -4.32 -6.74
CA PHE A 30 11.54 -5.50 -5.87
C PHE A 30 12.83 -6.30 -5.90
N LEU A 31 13.39 -6.52 -7.08
CA LEU A 31 14.61 -7.32 -7.25
C LEU A 31 15.87 -6.61 -6.74
N HIS A 32 15.98 -5.29 -6.91
CA HIS A 32 17.24 -4.58 -6.71
C HIS A 32 17.24 -3.54 -5.58
N TYR A 33 16.09 -3.00 -5.18
CA TYR A 33 16.05 -1.89 -4.24
C TYR A 33 15.31 -2.17 -2.94
N ALA A 34 14.35 -3.10 -2.93
CA ALA A 34 13.54 -3.37 -1.74
C ALA A 34 14.40 -3.76 -0.53
N GLY A 35 15.36 -4.64 -0.71
CA GLY A 35 16.26 -5.08 0.36
C GLY A 35 17.14 -3.95 0.89
N GLN A 36 17.71 -3.16 0.00
CA GLN A 36 18.54 -2.02 0.41
C GLN A 36 17.71 -0.99 1.19
N ASN A 37 16.53 -0.66 0.71
CA ASN A 37 15.65 0.30 1.36
C ASN A 37 15.21 -0.17 2.75
N GLN A 38 15.02 -1.47 2.93
CA GLN A 38 14.58 -2.04 4.21
C GLN A 38 15.74 -2.23 5.20
N PHE A 39 16.82 -2.89 4.74
CA PHE A 39 17.87 -3.37 5.66
C PHE A 39 19.03 -2.41 5.86
N LYS A 40 19.27 -1.51 4.91
CA LYS A 40 20.40 -0.55 4.99
C LYS A 40 19.95 0.87 5.24
N LEU A 41 18.91 1.33 4.54
CA LEU A 41 18.48 2.72 4.59
C LEU A 41 17.31 2.96 5.53
N HIS A 42 16.61 1.90 5.94
CA HIS A 42 15.45 1.97 6.84
C HIS A 42 14.36 2.93 6.36
N LEU A 43 14.14 3.00 5.04
CA LEU A 43 13.17 3.88 4.41
C LEU A 43 11.77 3.29 4.37
N ALA A 44 11.68 1.98 4.27
CA ALA A 44 10.42 1.26 4.08
C ALA A 44 10.60 -0.21 4.45
N VAL A 45 9.48 -0.88 4.68
CA VAL A 45 9.46 -2.35 4.85
C VAL A 45 8.65 -2.94 3.72
N THR A 46 9.17 -3.99 3.09
CA THR A 46 8.45 -4.76 2.08
C THR A 46 7.89 -6.02 2.72
N TYR A 47 6.59 -6.23 2.58
CA TYR A 47 5.89 -7.44 2.97
C TYR A 47 5.73 -8.34 1.76
N VAL A 48 5.92 -9.63 1.93
CA VAL A 48 5.83 -10.60 0.84
C VAL A 48 4.71 -11.60 1.12
N ALA A 49 4.00 -11.98 0.06
CA ALA A 49 3.05 -13.08 0.08
C ALA A 49 3.74 -14.33 -0.46
N VAL A 50 3.66 -15.44 0.28
CA VAL A 50 4.38 -16.66 -0.02
C VAL A 50 3.40 -17.81 -0.22
N ILE A 51 3.58 -18.56 -1.31
CA ILE A 51 2.85 -19.81 -1.61
C ILE A 51 3.90 -20.87 -1.94
N GLU A 52 3.86 -22.00 -1.23
CA GLU A 52 4.78 -23.13 -1.45
C GLU A 52 6.25 -22.68 -1.52
N ALA A 53 6.68 -21.90 -0.52
CA ALA A 53 8.01 -21.36 -0.37
C ALA A 53 8.44 -20.39 -1.50
N ARG A 54 7.51 -19.93 -2.32
CA ARG A 54 7.78 -18.99 -3.41
C ARG A 54 7.09 -17.66 -3.14
N ILE A 55 7.83 -16.57 -3.33
CA ILE A 55 7.25 -15.22 -3.25
C ILE A 55 6.40 -14.96 -4.49
N VAL A 56 5.13 -14.64 -4.25
CA VAL A 56 4.13 -14.42 -5.32
C VAL A 56 3.55 -13.02 -5.32
N GLY A 57 3.90 -12.20 -4.35
CA GLY A 57 3.45 -10.81 -4.29
C GLY A 57 4.23 -10.03 -3.25
N PHE A 58 4.18 -8.72 -3.35
CA PHE A 58 4.80 -7.85 -2.37
C PHE A 58 4.03 -6.53 -2.20
N ALA A 59 4.14 -5.94 -1.04
CA ALA A 59 3.68 -4.58 -0.75
C ALA A 59 4.75 -3.86 0.05
N THR A 60 5.18 -2.69 -0.43
CA THR A 60 6.15 -1.86 0.27
C THR A 60 5.43 -0.73 0.98
N VAL A 61 5.68 -0.59 2.28
CA VAL A 61 5.03 0.40 3.13
C VAL A 61 6.05 1.29 3.80
N ALA A 62 5.67 2.54 4.03
CA ALA A 62 6.52 3.53 4.70
C ALA A 62 5.67 4.47 5.54
N GLY A 63 6.28 5.05 6.56
CA GLY A 63 5.70 6.19 7.27
C GLY A 63 5.57 7.37 6.31
N SER A 64 4.49 8.14 6.45
CA SER A 64 4.19 9.26 5.58
C SER A 64 3.38 10.31 6.31
N SER A 65 3.01 11.34 5.59
CA SER A 65 2.11 12.38 6.08
C SER A 65 1.12 12.79 5.00
N ILE A 66 0.02 13.39 5.44
CA ILE A 66 -0.95 14.02 4.54
C ILE A 66 -1.30 15.39 5.09
N GLU A 67 -1.35 16.39 4.20
CA GLU A 67 -1.82 17.73 4.56
C GLU A 67 -3.32 17.72 4.82
N ARG A 68 -3.77 18.45 5.85
CA ARG A 68 -5.19 18.53 6.18
C ARG A 68 -6.05 18.90 4.97
N ALA A 69 -5.60 19.86 4.17
CA ALA A 69 -6.34 20.33 3.01
C ALA A 69 -6.57 19.23 1.95
N ARG A 70 -5.78 18.18 1.97
CA ARG A 70 -5.89 17.07 1.01
C ARG A 70 -6.77 15.92 1.49
N VAL A 71 -7.17 15.92 2.76
CA VAL A 71 -8.07 14.90 3.30
C VAL A 71 -9.45 15.02 2.64
N PRO A 72 -9.96 13.96 2.00
CA PRO A 72 -11.13 14.07 1.11
C PRO A 72 -12.49 14.13 1.82
N SER A 73 -12.52 14.40 3.12
CA SER A 73 -13.77 14.57 3.88
C SER A 73 -13.79 15.93 4.56
N ALA A 74 -14.74 16.79 4.19
CA ALA A 74 -14.91 18.09 4.84
C ALA A 74 -15.19 17.96 6.34
N ARG A 75 -15.97 16.95 6.71
CA ARG A 75 -16.28 16.66 8.12
C ARG A 75 -15.01 16.28 8.90
N LEU A 76 -14.17 15.44 8.31
CA LEU A 76 -12.93 15.02 8.93
C LEU A 76 -11.92 16.18 8.99
N ARG A 77 -11.79 16.96 7.91
CA ARG A 77 -10.90 18.14 7.89
C ARG A 77 -11.17 19.11 9.03
N LYS A 78 -12.43 19.34 9.35
CA LYS A 78 -12.80 20.25 10.43
C LYS A 78 -12.33 19.82 11.82
N ARG A 79 -12.08 18.53 11.99
CA ARG A 79 -11.63 17.94 13.25
C ARG A 79 -10.13 17.84 13.37
N LEU A 80 -9.41 18.05 12.28
CA LEU A 80 -7.97 17.82 12.22
C LEU A 80 -7.20 19.14 12.37
N PRO A 81 -6.01 19.10 13.00
CA PRO A 81 -5.14 20.28 13.08
C PRO A 81 -4.51 20.62 11.73
N ALA A 82 -3.93 21.82 11.62
CA ALA A 82 -3.40 22.37 10.38
C ALA A 82 -1.91 22.08 10.14
N TYR A 83 -1.37 20.99 10.68
CA TYR A 83 0.00 20.54 10.41
C TYR A 83 -0.03 19.18 9.69
N PRO A 84 1.09 18.74 9.06
CA PRO A 84 1.14 17.44 8.40
C PRO A 84 0.72 16.31 9.35
N LEU A 85 -0.21 15.47 8.88
CA LEU A 85 -0.84 14.44 9.71
C LEU A 85 -0.17 13.09 9.45
N PRO A 86 0.00 12.25 10.49
CA PRO A 86 0.63 10.94 10.30
C PRO A 86 -0.23 10.02 9.44
N ALA A 87 0.39 9.36 8.49
CA ALA A 87 -0.25 8.42 7.59
C ALA A 87 0.70 7.26 7.29
N LEU A 88 0.15 6.15 6.83
CA LEU A 88 0.92 5.04 6.29
C LEU A 88 0.80 5.07 4.77
N ARG A 89 1.92 4.94 4.08
CA ARG A 89 1.95 4.93 2.61
C ARG A 89 2.15 3.51 2.08
N VAL A 90 1.30 3.12 1.14
CA VAL A 90 1.59 1.99 0.25
C VAL A 90 2.38 2.56 -0.92
N ALA A 91 3.69 2.35 -0.89
CA ALA A 91 4.58 2.89 -1.90
C ALA A 91 4.57 2.06 -3.18
N ARG A 92 4.48 0.73 -3.04
CA ARG A 92 4.45 -0.20 -4.17
C ARG A 92 3.66 -1.44 -3.82
N LEU A 93 3.00 -2.01 -4.82
CA LEU A 93 2.24 -3.26 -4.71
C LEU A 93 2.34 -4.01 -6.03
N GLY A 94 2.77 -5.26 -5.99
CA GLY A 94 2.86 -6.10 -7.18
C GLY A 94 2.51 -7.54 -6.88
N VAL A 95 1.87 -8.21 -7.84
CA VAL A 95 1.52 -9.64 -7.77
C VAL A 95 2.10 -10.34 -8.99
N ASP A 96 2.74 -11.48 -8.78
CA ASP A 96 3.32 -12.27 -9.86
C ASP A 96 2.27 -12.60 -10.92
N THR A 97 2.66 -12.46 -12.19
CA THR A 97 1.75 -12.66 -13.34
C THR A 97 1.10 -14.05 -13.35
N ARG A 98 1.77 -15.06 -12.79
CA ARG A 98 1.27 -16.44 -12.76
C ARG A 98 0.07 -16.62 -11.82
N VAL A 99 -0.14 -15.70 -10.88
CA VAL A 99 -1.18 -15.82 -9.85
C VAL A 99 -2.03 -14.56 -9.70
N GLN A 100 -2.03 -13.68 -10.68
CA GLN A 100 -2.90 -12.50 -10.69
C GLN A 100 -4.39 -12.92 -10.77
N GLY A 101 -5.26 -12.10 -10.21
CA GLY A 101 -6.69 -12.37 -10.18
C GLY A 101 -7.15 -13.38 -9.13
N LEU A 102 -6.26 -13.86 -8.25
CA LEU A 102 -6.56 -14.85 -7.22
C LEU A 102 -6.71 -14.24 -5.81
N GLY A 103 -6.72 -12.92 -5.69
CA GLY A 103 -6.93 -12.23 -4.42
C GLY A 103 -5.66 -11.97 -3.61
N ILE A 104 -4.47 -12.21 -4.15
CA ILE A 104 -3.20 -12.01 -3.43
C ILE A 104 -2.95 -10.52 -3.14
N GLY A 105 -3.18 -9.65 -4.11
CA GLY A 105 -3.06 -8.20 -3.91
C GLY A 105 -3.99 -7.69 -2.82
N LYS A 106 -5.21 -8.20 -2.78
CA LYS A 106 -6.19 -7.86 -1.75
C LYS A 106 -5.76 -8.35 -0.37
N ALA A 107 -5.19 -9.55 -0.29
CA ALA A 107 -4.66 -10.09 0.96
C ALA A 107 -3.48 -9.27 1.48
N LEU A 108 -2.56 -8.88 0.59
CA LEU A 108 -1.43 -8.00 0.94
C LEU A 108 -1.94 -6.65 1.46
N LEU A 109 -2.90 -6.06 0.78
CA LEU A 109 -3.42 -4.77 1.20
C LEU A 109 -4.17 -4.85 2.53
N ARG A 110 -4.92 -5.92 2.77
CA ARG A 110 -5.56 -6.15 4.08
C ARG A 110 -4.52 -6.21 5.20
N HIS A 111 -3.40 -6.86 4.96
CA HIS A 111 -2.30 -6.91 5.93
C HIS A 111 -1.76 -5.50 6.22
N VAL A 112 -1.57 -4.69 5.18
CA VAL A 112 -1.13 -3.30 5.32
C VAL A 112 -2.15 -2.45 6.07
N LEU A 113 -3.44 -2.64 5.79
CA LEU A 113 -4.50 -1.92 6.49
C LEU A 113 -4.54 -2.28 7.99
N ALA A 114 -4.29 -3.52 8.33
CA ALA A 114 -4.15 -3.94 9.74
C ALA A 114 -2.95 -3.28 10.41
N LEU A 115 -1.82 -3.11 9.70
CA LEU A 115 -0.68 -2.36 10.19
C LEU A 115 -1.02 -0.89 10.45
N ALA A 116 -1.84 -0.28 9.60
CA ALA A 116 -2.27 1.11 9.79
C ALA A 116 -3.06 1.27 11.09
N VAL A 117 -3.94 0.33 11.39
CA VAL A 117 -4.71 0.33 12.65
C VAL A 117 -3.78 0.14 13.85
N GLU A 118 -2.81 -0.76 13.75
CA GLU A 118 -1.80 -0.93 14.79
C GLU A 118 -0.96 0.33 14.98
N GLN A 119 -0.54 0.98 13.90
CA GLN A 119 0.17 2.25 13.94
C GLN A 119 -0.66 3.36 14.60
N ARG A 120 -1.96 3.41 14.31
CA ARG A 120 -2.89 4.35 14.96
C ARG A 120 -2.77 4.29 16.47
N ASP A 121 -2.74 3.08 17.00
CA ASP A 121 -2.74 2.85 18.44
C ASP A 121 -1.36 3.03 19.11
N ARG A 122 -0.30 2.90 18.33
CA ARG A 122 1.08 2.98 18.85
C ARG A 122 1.70 4.36 18.70
N ILE A 123 1.48 5.03 17.58
CA ILE A 123 2.14 6.32 17.29
C ILE A 123 1.22 7.33 16.61
N GLY A 124 0.02 6.93 16.19
CA GLY A 124 -0.90 7.77 15.45
C GLY A 124 -0.88 7.49 13.96
N CYS A 125 -2.06 7.49 13.35
CA CYS A 125 -2.25 7.31 11.91
C CYS A 125 -3.66 7.75 11.55
N VAL A 126 -3.80 8.71 10.64
CA VAL A 126 -5.12 9.20 10.22
C VAL A 126 -5.66 8.40 9.04
N GLY A 127 -4.82 7.64 8.36
CA GLY A 127 -5.25 6.84 7.22
C GLY A 127 -4.09 6.32 6.40
N VAL A 128 -4.43 5.69 5.28
CA VAL A 128 -3.48 5.12 4.32
C VAL A 128 -3.52 5.93 3.04
N VAL A 129 -2.35 6.30 2.54
CA VAL A 129 -2.19 7.02 1.28
C VAL A 129 -1.48 6.13 0.27
N THR A 130 -1.81 6.28 -1.00
CA THR A 130 -1.13 5.63 -2.10
C THR A 130 -1.22 6.48 -3.35
N ASP A 131 -0.24 6.35 -4.23
CA ASP A 131 -0.28 6.93 -5.58
C ASP A 131 -0.60 5.79 -6.54
N ALA A 132 -1.89 5.64 -6.87
CA ALA A 132 -2.37 4.55 -7.71
C ALA A 132 -2.00 4.78 -9.17
N LYS A 133 -1.38 3.80 -9.81
CA LYS A 133 -1.21 3.81 -11.27
C LYS A 133 -2.59 3.70 -11.93
N PRO A 134 -2.78 4.24 -13.16
CA PRO A 134 -4.08 4.17 -13.84
C PRO A 134 -4.67 2.77 -13.89
N GLU A 135 -3.86 1.75 -14.14
CA GLU A 135 -4.28 0.35 -14.21
C GLU A 135 -4.67 -0.26 -12.86
N ALA A 136 -4.26 0.36 -11.73
CA ALA A 136 -4.58 -0.09 -10.38
C ALA A 136 -5.71 0.73 -9.73
N LEU A 137 -6.20 1.76 -10.40
CA LEU A 137 -7.18 2.69 -9.83
C LEU A 137 -8.45 1.98 -9.35
N SER A 138 -9.03 1.14 -10.19
CA SER A 138 -10.26 0.41 -9.86
C SER A 138 -10.05 -0.57 -8.70
N PHE A 139 -8.85 -1.15 -8.58
CA PHE A 139 -8.49 -2.02 -7.45
C PHE A 139 -8.57 -1.26 -6.12
N TYR A 140 -7.95 -0.09 -6.04
CA TYR A 140 -7.98 0.73 -4.83
C TYR A 140 -9.37 1.29 -4.55
N GLN A 141 -10.08 1.75 -5.58
CA GLN A 141 -11.47 2.22 -5.44
C GLN A 141 -12.38 1.12 -4.88
N GLY A 142 -12.22 -0.11 -5.37
CA GLY A 142 -12.98 -1.26 -4.88
C GLY A 142 -12.77 -1.58 -3.41
N LEU A 143 -11.66 -1.11 -2.83
CA LEU A 143 -11.35 -1.27 -1.41
C LEU A 143 -11.73 -0.05 -0.56
N GLY A 144 -12.35 0.95 -1.17
CA GLY A 144 -12.84 2.13 -0.47
C GLY A 144 -11.91 3.33 -0.50
N PHE A 145 -10.76 3.26 -1.18
CA PHE A 145 -9.91 4.42 -1.38
C PHE A 145 -10.61 5.46 -2.24
N VAL A 146 -10.42 6.72 -1.90
CA VAL A 146 -10.98 7.85 -2.62
C VAL A 146 -9.86 8.83 -3.01
N PRO A 147 -10.02 9.61 -4.09
CA PRO A 147 -9.04 10.62 -4.46
C PRO A 147 -8.82 11.63 -3.34
N VAL A 148 -7.60 12.09 -3.15
CA VAL A 148 -7.32 13.20 -2.24
C VAL A 148 -7.93 14.49 -2.79
N GLU A 149 -8.24 15.44 -1.91
CA GLU A 149 -8.75 16.76 -2.32
C GLU A 149 -7.68 17.52 -3.14
N GLY A 150 -8.13 18.33 -4.09
CA GLY A 150 -7.27 19.12 -4.95
C GLY A 150 -6.66 18.34 -6.11
N VAL A 151 -7.03 17.08 -6.32
CA VAL A 151 -6.69 16.34 -7.53
C VAL A 151 -7.54 16.89 -8.67
N ARG A 152 -6.88 17.54 -9.63
CA ARG A 152 -7.55 18.16 -10.77
C ARG A 152 -7.87 17.12 -11.84
N GLU A 153 -8.91 17.38 -12.62
CA GLU A 153 -9.31 16.57 -13.78
C GLU A 153 -8.26 16.41 -14.88
N GLY A 154 -7.07 16.94 -14.73
CA GLY A 154 -6.01 16.89 -15.72
C GLY A 154 -4.86 15.92 -15.43
N LEU A 155 -4.92 15.16 -14.35
CA LEU A 155 -3.90 14.15 -14.01
C LEU A 155 -4.09 12.85 -14.83
N LEU A 156 -4.33 12.96 -16.13
CA LEU A 156 -4.91 11.86 -16.89
C LEU A 156 -3.96 11.13 -17.83
N HIS A 157 -2.68 11.50 -17.91
CA HIS A 157 -1.80 10.90 -18.91
C HIS A 157 -0.66 10.11 -18.26
N GLY A 158 -1.02 8.98 -17.60
CA GLY A 158 -0.04 8.05 -17.05
C GLY A 158 0.56 8.47 -15.71
N GLU A 159 0.14 9.59 -15.15
CA GLU A 159 0.59 10.01 -13.82
C GLU A 159 -0.12 9.23 -12.72
N PRO A 160 0.57 8.91 -11.62
CA PRO A 160 -0.05 8.27 -10.48
C PRO A 160 -1.14 9.14 -9.87
N PHE A 161 -2.22 8.51 -9.42
CA PHE A 161 -3.39 9.17 -8.88
C PHE A 161 -3.37 9.08 -7.34
N PRO A 162 -3.18 10.21 -6.61
CA PRO A 162 -3.13 10.17 -5.15
C PRO A 162 -4.48 9.79 -4.54
N MET A 163 -4.49 8.79 -3.67
CA MET A 163 -5.68 8.26 -3.03
C MET A 163 -5.50 8.13 -1.53
N PHE A 164 -6.60 8.12 -0.79
CA PHE A 164 -6.64 8.06 0.67
C PHE A 164 -7.75 7.15 1.16
N LEU A 165 -7.48 6.44 2.26
CA LEU A 165 -8.48 5.66 2.99
C LEU A 165 -8.39 6.02 4.47
N ALA A 166 -9.48 6.54 5.04
CA ALA A 166 -9.51 7.01 6.42
C ALA A 166 -9.38 5.86 7.42
N ILE A 167 -8.69 6.10 8.53
CA ILE A 167 -8.42 5.07 9.55
C ILE A 167 -9.71 4.52 10.17
N ASP A 168 -10.73 5.33 10.38
CA ASP A 168 -11.99 4.86 10.95
C ASP A 168 -12.73 3.93 9.99
N THR A 169 -12.66 4.20 8.69
CA THR A 169 -13.20 3.31 7.65
C THR A 169 -12.48 1.96 7.67
N ILE A 170 -11.15 1.99 7.79
CA ILE A 170 -10.32 0.79 7.85
C ILE A 170 -10.69 -0.04 9.09
N ALA A 171 -10.71 0.59 10.26
CA ALA A 171 -11.00 -0.08 11.52
C ALA A 171 -12.38 -0.75 11.49
N SER A 172 -13.39 -0.04 11.01
CA SER A 172 -14.77 -0.60 10.90
C SER A 172 -14.82 -1.80 9.95
N ALA A 173 -14.08 -1.75 8.84
CA ALA A 173 -14.06 -2.87 7.88
C ALA A 173 -13.35 -4.11 8.44
N LEU A 174 -12.32 -3.93 9.27
CA LEU A 174 -11.58 -5.04 9.86
C LEU A 174 -12.32 -5.70 11.03
N GLU A 175 -13.22 -4.97 11.68
CA GLU A 175 -14.07 -5.47 12.78
C GLU A 175 -15.32 -6.20 12.28
N ALA A 176 -15.64 -6.06 11.02
CA ALA A 176 -16.84 -6.65 10.42
C ALA A 176 -16.69 -8.16 10.13
#